data_319d95731af21e4aeb05dea214110653
#
_entry.id   319d95731af21e4aeb05dea214110653
#
_cell.length_a   1.000
_cell.length_b   1.000
_cell.length_c   1.000
_cell.angle_alpha   90.00
_cell.angle_beta   90.00
_cell.angle_gamma   90.00
#
_symmetry.space_group_name_H-M   'P 1'
#
loop_
_entity.id
_entity.type
_entity.pdbx_description
1 polymer ?
#
loop_
_entity_poly.entity_id
_entity_poly.type
_entity_poly.pdbx_seq_one_letter_code
_entity_poly.pdbx_strand_id
1 'polypeptide(L)'
;MIRKLVVASVLALASAPLLAAECSVDVEATDQMTFNTKEIKVSKSCKSFTVNLKHVGKLPKNVMGHNWVLTKTADAQPVATEGMAAGVDKDYLKADDARIIAHTKLIGGGESTSVSFDVSKLAAGESYEFFCSFPGHVAMMKGNLALVD
;
A
#
# COMPACT_ATOMS: atom_id res chain seq x y z
N MET A 1 27.67 -68.75 -8.07
CA MET A 1 28.03 -67.38 -8.43
C MET A 1 26.76 -66.51 -8.25
N ILE A 2 26.71 -65.74 -7.13
CA ILE A 2 25.55 -64.92 -6.79
C ILE A 2 25.91 -63.46 -7.16
N ARG A 3 25.26 -62.89 -8.19
CA ARG A 3 25.39 -61.48 -8.57
C ARG A 3 24.51 -60.63 -7.65
N LYS A 4 25.14 -59.83 -6.80
CA LYS A 4 24.45 -58.81 -5.98
C LYS A 4 24.14 -57.61 -6.86
N LEU A 5 22.85 -57.36 -7.13
CA LEU A 5 22.37 -56.11 -7.70
C LEU A 5 22.32 -55.04 -6.62
N VAL A 6 23.13 -54.00 -6.77
CA VAL A 6 23.04 -52.78 -5.97
C VAL A 6 22.09 -51.82 -6.68
N VAL A 7 20.92 -51.62 -6.12
CA VAL A 7 19.98 -50.59 -6.58
C VAL A 7 20.35 -49.28 -5.91
N ALA A 8 20.92 -48.38 -6.68
CA ALA A 8 21.20 -46.99 -6.24
C ALA A 8 19.91 -46.15 -6.38
N SER A 9 19.26 -45.86 -5.26
CA SER A 9 18.12 -44.94 -5.21
C SER A 9 18.61 -43.52 -5.33
N VAL A 10 18.39 -42.88 -6.48
CA VAL A 10 18.64 -41.44 -6.68
C VAL A 10 17.45 -40.67 -6.08
N LEU A 11 17.69 -40.02 -4.94
CA LEU A 11 16.75 -39.07 -4.35
C LEU A 11 16.80 -37.76 -5.17
N ALA A 12 15.82 -37.53 -6.03
CA ALA A 12 15.65 -36.25 -6.71
C ALA A 12 15.08 -35.23 -5.71
N LEU A 13 15.92 -34.32 -5.22
CA LEU A 13 15.47 -33.12 -4.49
C LEU A 13 14.76 -32.20 -5.49
N ALA A 14 13.44 -32.21 -5.45
CA ALA A 14 12.64 -31.19 -6.14
C ALA A 14 12.78 -29.86 -5.39
N SER A 15 13.64 -28.97 -5.87
CA SER A 15 13.67 -27.58 -5.42
C SER A 15 12.43 -26.87 -6.00
N ALA A 16 11.41 -26.63 -5.14
CA ALA A 16 10.31 -25.75 -5.50
C ALA A 16 10.86 -24.33 -5.71
N PRO A 17 10.48 -23.64 -6.78
CA PRO A 17 10.89 -22.23 -6.95
C PRO A 17 10.32 -21.41 -5.78
N LEU A 18 11.20 -20.73 -5.04
CA LEU A 18 10.79 -19.71 -4.09
C LEU A 18 10.23 -18.56 -4.93
N LEU A 19 8.90 -18.34 -4.86
CA LEU A 19 8.29 -17.16 -5.44
C LEU A 19 8.84 -15.94 -4.69
N ALA A 20 9.51 -15.03 -5.42
CA ALA A 20 9.95 -13.77 -4.85
C ALA A 20 8.73 -12.98 -4.36
N ALA A 21 8.84 -12.31 -3.19
CA ALA A 21 7.78 -11.48 -2.67
C ALA A 21 7.51 -10.31 -3.63
N GLU A 22 6.25 -10.00 -3.87
CA GLU A 22 5.85 -8.83 -4.63
C GLU A 22 6.00 -7.59 -3.73
N CYS A 23 6.85 -6.63 -4.15
CA CYS A 23 7.16 -5.43 -3.37
C CYS A 23 6.47 -4.18 -3.92
N SER A 24 5.34 -4.36 -4.55
CA SER A 24 4.48 -3.30 -5.06
C SER A 24 3.02 -3.71 -5.07
N VAL A 25 2.13 -2.72 -5.14
CA VAL A 25 0.69 -2.91 -5.30
C VAL A 25 0.11 -1.82 -6.18
N ASP A 26 -0.83 -2.19 -7.03
CA ASP A 26 -1.65 -1.26 -7.79
C ASP A 26 -2.97 -1.02 -7.05
N VAL A 27 -3.27 0.26 -6.79
CA VAL A 27 -4.49 0.70 -6.14
C VAL A 27 -5.28 1.56 -7.09
N GLU A 28 -6.54 1.21 -7.32
CA GLU A 28 -7.46 2.00 -8.14
C GLU A 28 -8.43 2.76 -7.23
N ALA A 29 -8.62 4.05 -7.54
CA ALA A 29 -9.60 4.92 -6.90
C ALA A 29 -10.68 5.33 -7.90
N THR A 30 -11.92 5.48 -7.45
CA THR A 30 -13.09 5.70 -8.31
C THR A 30 -13.84 6.97 -7.95
N ASP A 31 -14.74 7.44 -8.86
CA ASP A 31 -15.66 8.53 -8.59
C ASP A 31 -16.74 8.21 -7.52
N GLN A 32 -16.82 6.95 -7.06
CA GLN A 32 -17.68 6.53 -5.96
C GLN A 32 -16.99 6.56 -4.58
N MET A 33 -15.86 7.25 -4.45
CA MET A 33 -15.07 7.31 -3.20
C MET A 33 -14.70 5.91 -2.70
N THR A 34 -14.12 5.07 -3.56
CA THR A 34 -13.69 3.72 -3.20
C THR A 34 -12.28 3.45 -3.68
N PHE A 35 -11.54 2.67 -2.90
CA PHE A 35 -10.36 1.93 -3.35
C PHE A 35 -10.76 0.50 -3.73
N ASN A 36 -10.09 -0.08 -4.74
CA ASN A 36 -10.31 -1.46 -5.16
C ASN A 36 -9.78 -2.50 -4.15
N THR A 37 -9.06 -2.08 -3.13
CA THR A 37 -8.55 -2.95 -2.06
C THR A 37 -8.82 -2.38 -0.67
N LYS A 38 -9.01 -3.25 0.29
CA LYS A 38 -9.17 -2.93 1.72
C LYS A 38 -8.04 -3.48 2.58
N GLU A 39 -7.14 -4.26 1.99
CA GLU A 39 -6.00 -4.85 2.67
C GLU A 39 -4.78 -4.84 1.76
N ILE A 40 -3.65 -4.43 2.29
CA ILE A 40 -2.33 -4.49 1.64
C ILE A 40 -1.40 -5.27 2.57
N LYS A 41 -0.73 -6.29 2.03
CA LYS A 41 0.28 -7.07 2.75
C LYS A 41 1.66 -6.71 2.23
N VAL A 42 2.55 -6.30 3.12
CA VAL A 42 3.93 -5.95 2.82
C VAL A 42 4.84 -7.02 3.40
N SER A 43 5.61 -7.71 2.56
CA SER A 43 6.56 -8.70 3.05
C SER A 43 7.77 -8.05 3.70
N LYS A 44 8.22 -8.59 4.83
CA LYS A 44 9.48 -8.22 5.50
C LYS A 44 10.72 -8.44 4.62
N SER A 45 10.62 -9.28 3.59
CA SER A 45 11.70 -9.50 2.64
C SER A 45 11.87 -8.34 1.65
N CYS A 46 10.89 -7.46 1.52
CA CYS A 46 10.99 -6.25 0.72
C CYS A 46 11.82 -5.20 1.45
N LYS A 47 12.79 -4.62 0.76
CA LYS A 47 13.56 -3.48 1.26
C LYS A 47 12.77 -2.18 1.15
N SER A 48 12.12 -2.01 0.01
CA SER A 48 11.22 -0.90 -0.31
C SER A 48 9.91 -1.46 -0.84
N PHE A 49 8.81 -0.76 -0.60
CA PHE A 49 7.49 -1.12 -1.12
C PHE A 49 6.91 0.06 -1.90
N THR A 50 6.34 -0.22 -3.06
CA THR A 50 5.77 0.78 -3.96
C THR A 50 4.26 0.64 -4.05
N VAL A 51 3.56 1.76 -3.89
CA VAL A 51 2.12 1.85 -4.16
C VAL A 51 1.90 2.70 -5.40
N ASN A 52 1.28 2.11 -6.41
CA ASN A 52 0.87 2.80 -7.63
C ASN A 52 -0.61 3.14 -7.51
N LEU A 53 -0.95 4.42 -7.48
CA LEU A 53 -2.33 4.88 -7.41
C LEU A 53 -2.80 5.35 -8.80
N LYS A 54 -3.94 4.84 -9.23
CA LYS A 54 -4.62 5.27 -10.45
C LYS A 54 -6.05 5.73 -10.15
N HIS A 55 -6.43 6.90 -10.61
CA HIS A 55 -7.82 7.35 -10.55
C HIS A 55 -8.54 6.91 -11.83
N VAL A 56 -9.35 5.87 -11.74
CA VAL A 56 -10.08 5.30 -12.89
C VAL A 56 -11.40 6.02 -13.21
N GLY A 57 -11.76 7.03 -12.40
CA GLY A 57 -12.88 7.91 -12.64
C GLY A 57 -12.57 9.02 -13.65
N LYS A 58 -13.47 10.01 -13.74
CA LYS A 58 -13.39 11.13 -14.68
C LYS A 58 -13.47 12.51 -14.01
N LEU A 59 -13.86 12.56 -12.74
CA LEU A 59 -14.07 13.82 -12.04
C LEU A 59 -12.73 14.51 -11.72
N PRO A 60 -12.67 15.85 -11.79
CA PRO A 60 -11.44 16.59 -11.59
C PRO A 60 -10.97 16.57 -10.14
N LYS A 61 -9.67 16.82 -9.93
CA LYS A 61 -8.97 16.78 -8.65
C LYS A 61 -9.62 17.63 -7.54
N ASN A 62 -10.17 18.77 -7.87
CA ASN A 62 -10.79 19.66 -6.89
C ASN A 62 -12.22 19.24 -6.48
N VAL A 63 -12.81 18.26 -7.16
CA VAL A 63 -14.16 17.73 -6.90
C VAL A 63 -14.11 16.33 -6.30
N MET A 64 -13.25 15.47 -6.85
CA MET A 64 -13.11 14.06 -6.47
C MET A 64 -11.64 13.64 -6.53
N GLY A 65 -10.74 14.46 -5.96
CA GLY A 65 -9.33 14.11 -5.87
C GLY A 65 -9.09 12.93 -4.94
N HIS A 66 -8.12 12.12 -5.29
CA HIS A 66 -7.69 10.98 -4.47
C HIS A 66 -6.20 10.97 -4.29
N ASN A 67 -5.77 10.64 -3.08
CA ASN A 67 -4.41 10.24 -2.75
C ASN A 67 -4.43 8.96 -1.91
N TRP A 68 -3.26 8.39 -1.71
CA TRP A 68 -3.05 7.26 -0.81
C TRP A 68 -2.08 7.73 0.30
N VAL A 69 -2.52 7.64 1.53
CA VAL A 69 -1.76 8.09 2.71
C VAL A 69 -1.65 6.94 3.69
N LEU A 70 -0.47 6.72 4.26
CA LEU A 70 -0.19 5.67 5.22
C LEU A 70 0.20 6.26 6.57
N THR A 71 -0.49 5.82 7.63
CA THR A 71 -0.19 6.15 9.02
C THR A 71 -0.35 4.91 9.92
N LYS A 72 -0.02 5.03 11.20
CA LYS A 72 -0.58 4.11 12.19
C LYS A 72 -2.10 4.29 12.22
N THR A 73 -2.83 3.22 12.52
CA THR A 73 -4.31 3.24 12.53
C THR A 73 -4.86 4.33 13.45
N ALA A 74 -4.23 4.55 14.62
CA ALA A 74 -4.68 5.58 15.57
C ALA A 74 -4.52 7.01 15.03
N ASP A 75 -3.64 7.25 14.07
CA ASP A 75 -3.33 8.57 13.54
C ASP A 75 -4.13 8.92 12.27
N ALA A 76 -4.77 7.96 11.63
CA ALA A 76 -5.42 8.15 10.33
C ALA A 76 -6.51 9.25 10.37
N GLN A 77 -7.45 9.16 11.28
CA GLN A 77 -8.52 10.15 11.40
C GLN A 77 -8.01 11.53 11.83
N PRO A 78 -7.12 11.67 12.84
CA PRO A 78 -6.52 12.96 13.17
C PRO A 78 -5.75 13.61 12.01
N VAL A 79 -4.92 12.83 11.29
CA VAL A 79 -4.17 13.34 10.12
C VAL A 79 -5.12 13.82 9.03
N ALA A 80 -6.17 13.06 8.70
CA ALA A 80 -7.16 13.45 7.70
C ALA A 80 -7.91 14.73 8.12
N THR A 81 -8.29 14.84 9.39
CA THR A 81 -9.03 16.01 9.90
C THR A 81 -8.17 17.27 9.90
N GLU A 82 -6.95 17.19 10.39
CA GLU A 82 -6.03 18.33 10.44
C GLU A 82 -5.53 18.74 9.05
N GLY A 83 -5.41 17.78 8.12
CA GLY A 83 -4.99 18.01 6.75
C GLY A 83 -5.98 18.83 5.91
N MET A 84 -7.26 18.85 6.26
CA MET A 84 -8.28 19.60 5.52
C MET A 84 -7.93 21.09 5.38
N ALA A 85 -7.35 21.70 6.40
CA ALA A 85 -6.97 23.12 6.39
C ALA A 85 -5.80 23.43 5.44
N ALA A 86 -5.01 22.42 5.05
CA ALA A 86 -3.88 22.61 4.13
C ALA A 86 -4.33 22.88 2.69
N GLY A 87 -5.52 22.41 2.32
CA GLY A 87 -6.11 22.64 1.00
C GLY A 87 -5.58 21.73 -0.10
N VAL A 88 -6.19 21.86 -1.28
CA VAL A 88 -5.92 21.01 -2.44
C VAL A 88 -4.49 21.09 -2.95
N ASP A 89 -3.86 22.27 -2.87
CA ASP A 89 -2.49 22.49 -3.35
C ASP A 89 -1.42 21.81 -2.48
N LYS A 90 -1.81 21.38 -1.28
CA LYS A 90 -0.98 20.60 -0.37
C LYS A 90 -1.53 19.19 -0.13
N ASP A 91 -2.27 18.66 -1.11
CA ASP A 91 -2.82 17.31 -1.08
C ASP A 91 -3.70 17.02 0.17
N TYR A 92 -4.26 18.07 0.79
CA TYR A 92 -4.98 17.97 2.07
C TYR A 92 -4.16 17.27 3.16
N LEU A 93 -2.86 17.55 3.22
CA LEU A 93 -1.94 17.03 4.22
C LEU A 93 -1.17 18.19 4.88
N LYS A 94 -1.03 18.14 6.20
CA LYS A 94 -0.22 19.09 6.93
C LYS A 94 1.25 18.86 6.60
N ALA A 95 1.98 19.93 6.28
CA ALA A 95 3.41 19.84 6.01
C ALA A 95 4.18 19.27 7.21
N ASP A 96 5.16 18.42 6.94
CA ASP A 96 6.07 17.83 7.94
C ASP A 96 5.37 17.08 9.08
N ASP A 97 4.21 16.49 8.80
CA ASP A 97 3.50 15.67 9.77
C ASP A 97 4.22 14.33 9.97
N ALA A 98 4.88 14.17 11.12
CA ALA A 98 5.67 12.98 11.45
C ALA A 98 4.85 11.68 11.57
N ARG A 99 3.52 11.77 11.63
CA ARG A 99 2.60 10.61 11.66
C ARG A 99 2.43 9.98 10.29
N ILE A 100 2.72 10.72 9.21
CA ILE A 100 2.61 10.24 7.84
C ILE A 100 3.87 9.44 7.49
N ILE A 101 3.69 8.14 7.25
CA ILE A 101 4.78 7.23 6.88
C ILE A 101 5.13 7.38 5.40
N ALA A 102 4.09 7.48 4.56
CA ALA A 102 4.21 7.69 3.11
C ALA A 102 2.90 8.26 2.55
N HIS A 103 2.98 9.00 1.46
CA HIS A 103 1.79 9.45 0.72
C HIS A 103 2.09 9.68 -0.75
N THR A 104 1.08 9.54 -1.60
CA THR A 104 1.10 9.99 -2.99
C THR A 104 0.67 11.45 -3.07
N LYS A 105 0.82 12.04 -4.25
CA LYS A 105 0.11 13.29 -4.59
C LYS A 105 -1.38 13.04 -4.71
N LEU A 106 -2.16 14.09 -4.55
CA LEU A 106 -3.59 14.10 -4.90
C LEU A 106 -3.75 14.17 -6.42
N ILE A 107 -4.51 13.24 -6.98
CA ILE A 107 -4.73 13.12 -8.42
C ILE A 107 -6.22 13.22 -8.78
N GLY A 108 -6.50 13.69 -9.98
CA GLY A 108 -7.84 13.71 -10.58
C GLY A 108 -8.10 12.54 -11.51
N GLY A 109 -9.31 12.48 -12.05
CA GLY A 109 -9.75 11.41 -12.95
C GLY A 109 -8.85 11.21 -14.15
N GLY A 110 -8.46 9.97 -14.43
CA GLY A 110 -7.56 9.56 -15.50
C GLY A 110 -6.06 9.68 -15.17
N GLU A 111 -5.70 10.27 -14.03
CA GLU A 111 -4.31 10.45 -13.62
C GLU A 111 -3.78 9.24 -12.82
N SER A 112 -2.45 9.14 -12.76
CA SER A 112 -1.74 8.13 -11.98
C SER A 112 -0.56 8.77 -11.24
N THR A 113 -0.20 8.20 -10.10
CA THR A 113 0.95 8.60 -9.28
C THR A 113 1.45 7.40 -8.49
N SER A 114 2.63 7.50 -7.91
CA SER A 114 3.16 6.44 -7.06
C SER A 114 3.96 6.99 -5.90
N VAL A 115 4.13 6.17 -4.87
CA VAL A 115 5.02 6.42 -3.74
C VAL A 115 5.75 5.13 -3.39
N SER A 116 7.03 5.26 -3.05
CA SER A 116 7.83 4.17 -2.48
C SER A 116 8.29 4.55 -1.08
N PHE A 117 8.28 3.59 -0.17
CA PHE A 117 8.77 3.79 1.19
C PHE A 117 9.61 2.61 1.64
N ASP A 118 10.54 2.89 2.56
CA ASP A 118 11.39 1.86 3.17
C ASP A 118 10.54 1.00 4.12
N VAL A 119 10.59 -0.33 3.93
CA VAL A 119 9.82 -1.27 4.75
C VAL A 119 10.29 -1.29 6.21
N SER A 120 11.51 -0.83 6.49
CA SER A 120 12.01 -0.66 7.87
C SER A 120 11.23 0.37 8.69
N LYS A 121 10.44 1.23 8.05
CA LYS A 121 9.51 2.15 8.74
C LYS A 121 8.31 1.43 9.38
N LEU A 122 8.06 0.18 9.00
CA LEU A 122 7.00 -0.65 9.56
C LEU A 122 7.56 -1.55 10.66
N ALA A 123 6.75 -1.77 11.70
CA ALA A 123 7.09 -2.67 12.81
C ALA A 123 6.11 -3.84 12.87
N ALA A 124 6.62 -5.03 13.17
CA ALA A 124 5.80 -6.21 13.42
C ALA A 124 4.86 -6.00 14.61
N GLY A 125 3.59 -6.40 14.47
CA GLY A 125 2.56 -6.25 15.50
C GLY A 125 1.95 -4.86 15.63
N GLU A 126 2.42 -3.88 14.84
CA GLU A 126 1.82 -2.54 14.76
C GLU A 126 0.67 -2.56 13.74
N SER A 127 -0.37 -1.76 14.00
CA SER A 127 -1.50 -1.61 13.08
C SER A 127 -1.38 -0.36 12.23
N TYR A 128 -1.48 -0.51 10.92
CA TYR A 128 -1.41 0.58 9.96
C TYR A 128 -2.71 0.68 9.17
N GLU A 129 -3.07 1.91 8.82
CA GLU A 129 -4.21 2.23 7.96
C GLU A 129 -3.75 3.09 6.79
N PHE A 130 -4.19 2.76 5.59
CA PHE A 130 -4.10 3.64 4.45
C PHE A 130 -5.46 4.28 4.16
N PHE A 131 -5.46 5.51 3.70
CA PHE A 131 -6.69 6.28 3.45
C PHE A 131 -6.49 7.38 2.40
N CYS A 132 -7.59 7.98 1.95
CA CYS A 132 -7.60 9.18 1.15
C CYS A 132 -7.85 10.41 2.05
N SER A 133 -7.00 11.44 1.97
CA SER A 133 -7.11 12.64 2.79
C SER A 133 -8.03 13.74 2.21
N PHE A 134 -8.56 13.57 1.00
CA PHE A 134 -9.56 14.51 0.47
C PHE A 134 -10.73 14.64 1.47
N PRO A 135 -11.25 15.85 1.74
CA PRO A 135 -12.27 16.08 2.76
C PRO A 135 -13.45 15.11 2.65
N GLY A 136 -13.74 14.42 3.75
CA GLY A 136 -14.84 13.45 3.85
C GLY A 136 -14.53 12.04 3.36
N HIS A 137 -13.43 11.84 2.58
CA HIS A 137 -13.16 10.54 1.97
C HIS A 137 -12.66 9.48 2.96
N VAL A 138 -11.98 9.85 4.02
CA VAL A 138 -11.42 8.90 5.02
C VAL A 138 -12.47 7.97 5.63
N ALA A 139 -13.74 8.38 5.67
CA ALA A 139 -14.82 7.54 6.18
C ALA A 139 -15.02 6.25 5.37
N MET A 140 -14.83 6.32 4.05
CA MET A 140 -15.08 5.22 3.12
C MET A 140 -13.81 4.71 2.42
N MET A 141 -12.89 5.63 2.08
CA MET A 141 -11.66 5.33 1.33
C MET A 141 -10.52 5.06 2.30
N LYS A 142 -10.51 3.86 2.84
CA LYS A 142 -9.47 3.36 3.76
C LYS A 142 -9.37 1.84 3.74
N GLY A 143 -8.27 1.34 4.23
CA GLY A 143 -7.99 -0.07 4.41
C GLY A 143 -6.79 -0.30 5.33
N ASN A 144 -6.53 -1.55 5.63
CA ASN A 144 -5.45 -1.96 6.54
C ASN A 144 -4.19 -2.33 5.76
N LEU A 145 -3.04 -1.99 6.32
CA LEU A 145 -1.75 -2.47 5.83
C LEU A 145 -1.06 -3.27 6.93
N ALA A 146 -0.58 -4.45 6.58
CA ALA A 146 0.10 -5.35 7.50
C ALA A 146 1.49 -5.73 6.99
N LEU A 147 2.47 -5.75 7.90
CA LEU A 147 3.78 -6.33 7.66
C LEU A 147 3.68 -7.85 7.89
N VAL A 148 4.03 -8.63 6.87
CA VAL A 148 3.98 -10.11 6.88
C VAL A 148 5.33 -10.72 6.56
N ASP A 149 5.51 -12.01 6.86
CA ASP A 149 6.75 -12.77 6.60
C ASP A 149 7.00 -13.01 5.11
#